data_9c0c06081419e601714a91531fbc8ff9
#
_entry.id   9c0c06081419e601714a91531fbc8ff9
#
_cell.length_a   1.000
_cell.length_b   1.000
_cell.length_c   1.000
_cell.angle_alpha   90.00
_cell.angle_beta   90.00
_cell.angle_gamma   90.00
#
_symmetry.space_group_name_H-M   'P 1'
#
loop_
_entity.id
_entity.type
_entity.pdbx_description
1 polymer ?
#
loop_
_entity_poly.entity_id
_entity_poly.type
_entity_poly.pdbx_seq_one_letter_code
_entity_poly.pdbx_strand_id
1 'polypeptide(L)'
;MMSYKSYFLSGFALTQFILGGVLQAALPDLSKMNILFLCPEDWSAAAIGVYGNEQVKTPNLDEFAKTGTLFTKAYCQNPVCNPSRSSFNTGLRSDTTRVFSNADKFQEVIPDWATTIGETLKSHPIKTYMIGKLFHHNWDAIVQSSAYDGMLRAGIQEGYKGRVIGYSIPKGTPPNPPKTWTYTSDLEWDAKMIEAMKVRKELWANAVKGSEKWEEGRSVFQTLSAELIGDSGDIEERNPDGVKARVVANLIREHAESGEQFFITYGSSRPHTPLIAPKKYFDLYDPSTLELTEARKELDQDIPSVAKRHGRNWDIFKIREETPEQAQAAIHAYYACASF
;
A
#
# COMPACT_ATOMS: atom_id res chain seq x y z
N MET A 1 41.41 -69.43 -11.58
CA MET A 1 40.06 -69.84 -11.16
C MET A 1 39.97 -69.63 -9.66
N MET A 2 39.58 -68.46 -9.23
CA MET A 2 39.36 -68.15 -7.82
C MET A 2 38.04 -67.38 -7.72
N SER A 3 37.14 -68.00 -6.93
CA SER A 3 35.74 -67.62 -6.70
C SER A 3 35.64 -66.34 -5.87
N TYR A 4 34.96 -65.31 -6.40
CA TYR A 4 34.43 -64.18 -5.61
C TYR A 4 32.97 -64.47 -5.33
N LYS A 5 32.68 -64.89 -4.13
CA LYS A 5 31.32 -64.92 -3.58
C LYS A 5 31.28 -64.16 -2.25
N SER A 6 30.27 -63.29 -2.17
CA SER A 6 29.56 -62.84 -0.94
C SER A 6 30.28 -61.84 -0.06
N TYR A 7 30.00 -60.52 -0.29
CA TYR A 7 29.78 -59.54 0.78
C TYR A 7 28.92 -58.38 0.19
N PHE A 8 27.69 -58.71 -0.09
CA PHE A 8 26.70 -57.64 -0.40
C PHE A 8 25.35 -58.05 0.19
N LEU A 9 25.18 -57.90 1.52
CA LEU A 9 23.85 -57.99 2.19
C LEU A 9 23.96 -57.63 3.69
N SER A 10 24.42 -56.46 4.03
CA SER A 10 24.24 -55.94 5.39
C SER A 10 24.25 -54.38 5.51
N GLY A 11 24.23 -53.68 4.37
CA GLY A 11 24.20 -52.21 4.34
C GLY A 11 22.83 -51.58 4.07
N PHE A 12 21.77 -52.36 3.79
CA PHE A 12 20.49 -51.83 3.34
C PHE A 12 19.40 -51.74 4.40
N ALA A 13 19.66 -52.22 5.62
CA ALA A 13 18.67 -52.28 6.70
C ALA A 13 18.77 -51.11 7.70
N LEU A 14 19.85 -50.29 7.65
CA LEU A 14 20.04 -49.19 8.60
C LEU A 14 19.68 -47.80 8.06
N THR A 15 19.43 -47.67 6.75
CA THR A 15 19.07 -46.39 6.13
C THR A 15 17.54 -46.15 6.01
N GLN A 16 16.71 -47.15 6.32
CA GLN A 16 15.25 -46.97 6.31
C GLN A 16 14.62 -46.52 7.64
N PHE A 17 15.40 -46.44 8.71
CA PHE A 17 14.88 -46.01 10.02
C PHE A 17 15.11 -44.54 10.38
N ILE A 18 15.83 -43.78 9.57
CA ILE A 18 16.08 -42.34 9.80
C ILE A 18 15.19 -41.42 8.93
N LEU A 19 14.46 -41.94 7.95
CA LEU A 19 13.52 -41.16 7.13
C LEU A 19 12.06 -41.22 7.58
N GLY A 20 11.78 -41.85 8.71
CA GLY A 20 10.41 -42.01 9.23
C GLY A 20 9.96 -40.96 10.26
N GLY A 21 10.75 -39.94 10.49
CA GLY A 21 10.49 -38.96 11.55
C GLY A 21 10.41 -37.50 11.10
N VAL A 22 10.17 -37.23 9.82
CA VAL A 22 9.67 -35.89 9.47
C VAL A 22 8.24 -35.84 10.02
N LEU A 23 8.05 -35.21 11.18
CA LEU A 23 6.73 -34.78 11.61
C LEU A 23 6.15 -33.99 10.44
N GLN A 24 5.30 -34.63 9.66
CA GLN A 24 4.44 -33.97 8.72
C GLN A 24 3.42 -33.24 9.59
N ALA A 25 3.80 -32.03 10.05
CA ALA A 25 2.84 -31.15 10.69
C ALA A 25 1.67 -31.08 9.70
N ALA A 26 0.51 -31.53 10.12
CA ALA A 26 -0.69 -31.45 9.32
C ALA A 26 -0.81 -30.00 8.88
N LEU A 27 -0.83 -29.76 7.56
CA LEU A 27 -1.07 -28.41 7.06
C LEU A 27 -2.37 -27.90 7.69
N PRO A 28 -2.38 -26.65 8.17
CA PRO A 28 -3.60 -26.08 8.74
C PRO A 28 -4.73 -26.20 7.71
N ASP A 29 -5.94 -26.47 8.21
CA ASP A 29 -7.13 -26.49 7.37
C ASP A 29 -7.40 -25.08 6.82
N LEU A 30 -6.89 -24.81 5.63
CA LEU A 30 -7.00 -23.49 4.97
C LEU A 30 -8.46 -23.13 4.66
N SER A 31 -9.37 -24.13 4.62
CA SER A 31 -10.80 -23.88 4.38
C SER A 31 -11.48 -23.10 5.52
N LYS A 32 -10.81 -22.94 6.66
CA LYS A 32 -11.32 -22.22 7.84
C LYS A 32 -10.51 -20.96 8.18
N MET A 33 -9.56 -20.58 7.33
CA MET A 33 -8.73 -19.42 7.59
C MET A 33 -9.42 -18.11 7.17
N ASN A 34 -9.31 -17.11 8.01
CA ASN A 34 -9.65 -15.74 7.67
C ASN A 34 -8.49 -15.10 6.93
N ILE A 35 -8.80 -14.17 6.01
CA ILE A 35 -7.79 -13.46 5.23
C ILE A 35 -7.94 -11.96 5.47
N LEU A 36 -6.90 -11.36 6.04
CA LEU A 36 -6.75 -9.92 6.12
C LEU A 36 -5.59 -9.49 5.20
N PHE A 37 -5.91 -8.73 4.15
CA PHE A 37 -4.93 -8.22 3.20
C PHE A 37 -4.67 -6.74 3.45
N LEU A 38 -3.54 -6.43 4.10
CA LEU A 38 -3.09 -5.06 4.35
C LEU A 38 -2.21 -4.59 3.18
N CYS A 39 -2.63 -3.52 2.52
CA CYS A 39 -1.97 -2.99 1.34
C CYS A 39 -1.75 -1.47 1.46
N PRO A 40 -0.75 -1.04 2.25
CA PRO A 40 -0.37 0.37 2.31
C PRO A 40 0.17 0.84 0.96
N GLU A 41 0.05 2.14 0.68
CA GLU A 41 0.46 2.72 -0.59
C GLU A 41 1.86 3.33 -0.49
N ASP A 42 2.73 3.05 -1.48
CA ASP A 42 4.10 3.58 -1.60
C ASP A 42 4.98 3.36 -0.35
N TRP A 43 4.75 2.27 0.37
CA TRP A 43 5.56 1.93 1.55
C TRP A 43 6.74 1.02 1.17
N SER A 44 7.93 1.56 1.31
CA SER A 44 9.17 0.82 1.08
C SER A 44 9.53 -0.04 2.30
N ALA A 45 10.04 -1.25 2.06
CA ALA A 45 10.63 -2.08 3.11
C ALA A 45 11.77 -1.35 3.86
N ALA A 46 12.48 -0.44 3.19
CA ALA A 46 13.52 0.39 3.82
C ALA A 46 12.98 1.35 4.90
N ALA A 47 11.66 1.54 5.01
CA ALA A 47 11.02 2.36 6.04
C ALA A 47 10.16 1.51 6.99
N ILE A 48 10.64 0.32 7.34
CA ILE A 48 10.00 -0.59 8.29
C ILE A 48 11.08 -1.17 9.22
N GLY A 49 10.84 -1.15 10.53
CA GLY A 49 11.82 -1.57 11.54
C GLY A 49 12.29 -3.01 11.38
N VAL A 50 11.38 -3.95 11.20
CA VAL A 50 11.71 -5.38 11.06
C VAL A 50 12.58 -5.70 9.83
N TYR A 51 12.66 -4.80 8.85
CA TYR A 51 13.58 -4.91 7.71
C TYR A 51 14.95 -4.25 7.95
N GLY A 52 15.22 -3.80 9.18
CA GLY A 52 16.52 -3.28 9.60
C GLY A 52 16.64 -1.75 9.63
N ASN A 53 15.55 -1.01 9.48
CA ASN A 53 15.59 0.43 9.68
C ASN A 53 15.41 0.76 11.17
N GLU A 54 16.49 1.19 11.81
CA GLU A 54 16.50 1.51 13.25
C GLU A 54 15.91 2.89 13.57
N GLN A 55 15.76 3.74 12.57
CA GLN A 55 15.24 5.11 12.76
C GLN A 55 13.71 5.15 12.75
N VAL A 56 13.07 4.35 11.90
CA VAL A 56 11.60 4.34 11.77
C VAL A 56 10.96 3.57 12.92
N LYS A 57 9.83 4.04 13.40
CA LYS A 57 9.09 3.42 14.51
C LYS A 57 7.83 2.73 14.00
N THR A 58 7.91 1.41 13.83
CA THR A 58 6.81 0.54 13.37
C THR A 58 6.52 -0.61 14.35
N PRO A 59 6.34 -0.31 15.66
CA PRO A 59 6.34 -1.33 16.70
C PRO A 59 5.25 -2.39 16.54
N ASN A 60 4.05 -2.02 16.08
CA ASN A 60 2.97 -2.96 15.87
C ASN A 60 3.26 -3.94 14.74
N LEU A 61 3.86 -3.45 13.64
CA LEU A 61 4.24 -4.28 12.51
C LEU A 61 5.44 -5.17 12.86
N ASP A 62 6.40 -4.64 13.61
CA ASP A 62 7.57 -5.38 14.06
C ASP A 62 7.19 -6.53 15.00
N GLU A 63 6.25 -6.32 15.92
CA GLU A 63 5.70 -7.38 16.77
C GLU A 63 4.88 -8.39 15.96
N PHE A 64 4.05 -7.92 15.03
CA PHE A 64 3.26 -8.80 14.18
C PHE A 64 4.16 -9.74 13.34
N ALA A 65 5.25 -9.21 12.81
CA ALA A 65 6.21 -10.00 12.02
C ALA A 65 6.84 -11.18 12.79
N LYS A 66 6.93 -11.08 14.13
CA LYS A 66 7.43 -12.18 14.98
C LYS A 66 6.48 -13.37 15.06
N THR A 67 5.21 -13.18 14.73
CA THR A 67 4.17 -14.21 14.80
C THR A 67 3.96 -14.96 13.50
N GLY A 68 4.65 -14.57 12.43
CA GLY A 68 4.45 -15.10 11.08
C GLY A 68 5.74 -15.32 10.30
N THR A 69 5.61 -15.33 8.99
CA THR A 69 6.73 -15.47 8.06
C THR A 69 7.08 -14.13 7.44
N LEU A 70 8.30 -13.65 7.64
CA LEU A 70 8.83 -12.44 7.01
C LEU A 70 9.49 -12.78 5.68
N PHE A 71 8.98 -12.23 4.59
CA PHE A 71 9.58 -12.33 3.26
C PHE A 71 10.54 -11.17 3.03
N THR A 72 11.84 -11.40 3.13
CA THR A 72 12.87 -10.36 2.99
C THR A 72 13.14 -9.96 1.53
N LYS A 73 12.64 -10.73 0.56
CA LYS A 73 12.83 -10.52 -0.88
C LYS A 73 11.50 -10.65 -1.64
N ALA A 74 10.50 -9.88 -1.23
CA ALA A 74 9.24 -9.77 -1.94
C ALA A 74 9.26 -8.55 -2.89
N TYR A 75 8.92 -8.77 -4.16
CA TYR A 75 8.98 -7.75 -5.20
C TYR A 75 7.63 -7.62 -5.89
N CYS A 76 7.20 -6.38 -6.16
CA CYS A 76 6.04 -6.13 -7.00
C CYS A 76 6.37 -6.43 -8.47
N GLN A 77 5.35 -6.78 -9.25
CA GLN A 77 5.52 -7.08 -10.68
C GLN A 77 5.83 -5.84 -11.52
N ASN A 78 5.38 -4.67 -11.07
CA ASN A 78 5.66 -3.40 -11.71
C ASN A 78 5.61 -2.30 -10.61
N PRO A 79 6.64 -1.45 -10.48
CA PRO A 79 6.73 -0.46 -9.40
C PRO A 79 5.90 0.81 -9.68
N VAL A 80 4.69 0.65 -10.22
CA VAL A 80 3.71 1.71 -10.45
C VAL A 80 2.36 1.25 -9.91
N CYS A 81 1.60 2.16 -9.28
CA CYS A 81 0.39 1.82 -8.52
C CYS A 81 -0.60 0.94 -9.27
N ASN A 82 -1.07 1.36 -10.45
CA ASN A 82 -2.10 0.62 -11.18
C ASN A 82 -1.61 -0.74 -11.71
N PRO A 83 -0.46 -0.85 -12.39
CA PRO A 83 0.08 -2.13 -12.82
C PRO A 83 0.32 -3.10 -11.65
N SER A 84 0.90 -2.62 -10.54
CA SER A 84 1.12 -3.42 -9.34
C SER A 84 -0.19 -3.95 -8.77
N ARG A 85 -1.20 -3.08 -8.64
CA ARG A 85 -2.52 -3.45 -8.11
C ARG A 85 -3.26 -4.41 -9.03
N SER A 86 -3.18 -4.22 -10.33
CA SER A 86 -3.72 -5.14 -11.31
C SER A 86 -3.08 -6.53 -11.19
N SER A 87 -1.77 -6.57 -11.01
CA SER A 87 -1.03 -7.82 -10.88
C SER A 87 -1.37 -8.58 -9.60
N PHE A 88 -1.38 -7.96 -8.43
CA PHE A 88 -1.70 -8.69 -7.20
C PHE A 88 -3.18 -9.05 -7.08
N ASN A 89 -4.10 -8.26 -7.65
CA ASN A 89 -5.52 -8.60 -7.65
C ASN A 89 -5.85 -9.80 -8.55
N THR A 90 -5.07 -10.05 -9.59
CA THR A 90 -5.32 -11.12 -10.58
C THR A 90 -4.33 -12.29 -10.49
N GLY A 91 -3.20 -12.11 -9.79
CA GLY A 91 -2.09 -13.04 -9.82
C GLY A 91 -1.33 -13.06 -11.16
N LEU A 92 -1.59 -12.11 -12.06
CA LEU A 92 -1.03 -12.05 -13.40
C LEU A 92 0.05 -10.98 -13.52
N ARG A 93 0.98 -11.16 -14.43
CA ARG A 93 2.02 -10.18 -14.75
C ARG A 93 1.45 -9.03 -15.61
N SER A 94 2.12 -7.89 -15.62
CA SER A 94 1.69 -6.73 -16.41
C SER A 94 1.63 -6.97 -17.91
N ASP A 95 2.50 -7.84 -18.46
CA ASP A 95 2.46 -8.26 -19.85
C ASP A 95 1.21 -9.07 -20.20
N THR A 96 0.62 -9.75 -19.23
CA THR A 96 -0.66 -10.47 -19.39
C THR A 96 -1.85 -9.57 -19.12
N THR A 97 -1.82 -8.77 -18.03
CA THR A 97 -2.94 -7.86 -17.70
C THR A 97 -3.06 -6.69 -18.67
N ARG A 98 -2.01 -6.38 -19.43
CA ARG A 98 -1.90 -5.21 -20.31
C ARG A 98 -1.97 -3.87 -19.61
N VAL A 99 -1.85 -3.86 -18.28
CA VAL A 99 -1.79 -2.64 -17.47
C VAL A 99 -0.33 -2.29 -17.21
N PHE A 100 0.17 -1.22 -17.83
CA PHE A 100 1.57 -0.79 -17.76
C PHE A 100 1.74 0.57 -17.09
N SER A 101 0.67 1.34 -16.96
CA SER A 101 0.69 2.69 -16.42
C SER A 101 -0.54 3.01 -15.57
N ASN A 102 -0.48 4.12 -14.83
CA ASN A 102 -1.64 4.62 -14.10
C ASN A 102 -2.77 5.16 -15.00
N ALA A 103 -2.51 5.34 -16.28
CA ALA A 103 -3.53 5.81 -17.23
C ALA A 103 -4.38 4.68 -17.82
N ASP A 104 -3.86 3.44 -17.77
CA ASP A 104 -4.57 2.28 -18.31
C ASP A 104 -5.77 1.96 -17.43
N LYS A 105 -6.90 1.67 -18.07
CA LYS A 105 -8.12 1.28 -17.35
C LYS A 105 -8.15 -0.23 -17.24
N PHE A 106 -8.00 -0.73 -16.03
CA PHE A 106 -7.98 -2.16 -15.73
C PHE A 106 -9.09 -2.94 -16.44
N GLN A 107 -10.34 -2.48 -16.35
CA GLN A 107 -11.51 -3.14 -16.91
C GLN A 107 -11.58 -3.15 -18.44
N GLU A 108 -10.80 -2.27 -19.11
CA GLU A 108 -10.81 -2.17 -20.58
C GLU A 108 -9.70 -3.01 -21.23
N VAL A 109 -8.67 -3.39 -20.48
CA VAL A 109 -7.47 -4.02 -21.05
C VAL A 109 -7.18 -5.42 -20.50
N ILE A 110 -7.75 -5.77 -19.35
CA ILE A 110 -7.56 -7.10 -18.76
C ILE A 110 -8.20 -8.17 -19.66
N PRO A 111 -7.60 -9.36 -19.83
CA PRO A 111 -8.22 -10.46 -20.57
C PRO A 111 -9.54 -10.89 -19.94
N ASP A 112 -10.55 -11.18 -20.78
CA ASP A 112 -11.91 -11.56 -20.35
C ASP A 112 -11.96 -12.80 -19.43
N TRP A 113 -10.97 -13.68 -19.55
CA TRP A 113 -10.85 -14.89 -18.71
C TRP A 113 -10.22 -14.63 -17.34
N ALA A 114 -9.61 -13.46 -17.14
CA ALA A 114 -8.91 -13.15 -15.90
C ALA A 114 -9.92 -12.75 -14.82
N THR A 115 -9.77 -13.36 -13.66
CA THR A 115 -10.57 -13.04 -12.46
C THR A 115 -9.73 -12.38 -11.39
N THR A 116 -10.33 -11.56 -10.57
CA THR A 116 -9.70 -10.96 -9.40
C THR A 116 -9.84 -11.87 -8.18
N ILE A 117 -8.98 -11.64 -7.19
CA ILE A 117 -9.07 -12.37 -5.90
C ILE A 117 -10.45 -12.18 -5.25
N GLY A 118 -11.05 -10.98 -5.36
CA GLY A 118 -12.40 -10.72 -4.84
C GLY A 118 -13.46 -11.58 -5.55
N GLU A 119 -13.44 -11.64 -6.88
CA GLU A 119 -14.35 -12.47 -7.66
C GLU A 119 -14.17 -13.97 -7.34
N THR A 120 -12.93 -14.42 -7.24
CA THR A 120 -12.63 -15.81 -6.89
C THR A 120 -13.18 -16.16 -5.51
N LEU A 121 -12.91 -15.34 -4.49
CA LEU A 121 -13.34 -15.61 -3.13
C LEU A 121 -14.85 -15.46 -2.96
N LYS A 122 -15.50 -14.57 -3.70
CA LYS A 122 -16.96 -14.42 -3.68
C LYS A 122 -17.71 -15.66 -4.11
N SER A 123 -17.09 -16.54 -4.90
CA SER A 123 -17.69 -17.83 -5.28
C SER A 123 -17.67 -18.88 -4.17
N HIS A 124 -17.03 -18.58 -3.04
CA HIS A 124 -16.93 -19.43 -1.86
C HIS A 124 -17.77 -18.87 -0.69
N PRO A 125 -18.08 -19.66 0.34
CA PRO A 125 -18.85 -19.20 1.51
C PRO A 125 -17.97 -18.35 2.46
N ILE A 126 -17.39 -17.28 1.92
CA ILE A 126 -16.54 -16.34 2.64
C ILE A 126 -17.07 -14.90 2.43
N LYS A 127 -17.14 -14.13 3.50
CA LYS A 127 -17.54 -12.71 3.43
C LYS A 127 -16.40 -11.85 2.92
N THR A 128 -16.69 -11.02 1.93
CA THR A 128 -15.67 -10.23 1.24
C THR A 128 -15.86 -8.73 1.44
N TYR A 129 -14.78 -8.02 1.84
CA TYR A 129 -14.84 -6.59 2.11
C TYR A 129 -13.67 -5.84 1.46
N MET A 130 -14.00 -4.73 0.78
CA MET A 130 -13.00 -3.84 0.21
C MET A 130 -12.98 -2.50 0.95
N ILE A 131 -11.96 -2.31 1.78
CA ILE A 131 -11.80 -1.10 2.59
C ILE A 131 -10.59 -0.30 2.09
N GLY A 132 -10.85 0.91 1.59
CA GLY A 132 -9.80 1.78 1.06
C GLY A 132 -9.35 1.47 -0.37
N LYS A 133 -8.09 1.73 -0.66
CA LYS A 133 -7.54 1.65 -2.02
C LYS A 133 -7.02 0.25 -2.35
N LEU A 134 -7.83 -0.58 -2.99
CA LEU A 134 -7.41 -1.85 -3.57
C LEU A 134 -7.10 -1.70 -5.07
N PHE A 135 -7.95 -1.05 -5.83
CA PHE A 135 -7.74 -0.66 -7.22
C PHE A 135 -7.24 0.77 -7.34
N HIS A 136 -6.54 1.10 -8.42
CA HIS A 136 -6.03 2.45 -8.64
C HIS A 136 -7.17 3.44 -8.93
N HIS A 137 -8.01 3.15 -9.90
CA HIS A 137 -9.14 4.00 -10.26
C HIS A 137 -10.41 3.66 -9.45
N ASN A 138 -11.19 4.70 -9.14
CA ASN A 138 -12.49 4.51 -8.50
C ASN A 138 -13.44 3.72 -9.40
N TRP A 139 -13.37 3.94 -10.72
CA TRP A 139 -14.18 3.20 -11.68
C TRP A 139 -13.93 1.70 -11.61
N ASP A 140 -12.68 1.26 -11.60
CA ASP A 140 -12.34 -0.16 -11.47
C ASP A 140 -12.89 -0.75 -10.17
N ALA A 141 -12.81 -0.01 -9.07
CA ALA A 141 -13.37 -0.43 -7.79
C ALA A 141 -14.92 -0.52 -7.84
N ILE A 142 -15.59 0.37 -8.56
CA ILE A 142 -17.06 0.33 -8.76
C ILE A 142 -17.45 -0.90 -9.56
N VAL A 143 -16.77 -1.18 -10.68
CA VAL A 143 -17.05 -2.36 -11.52
C VAL A 143 -16.82 -3.64 -10.73
N GLN A 144 -15.74 -3.71 -9.95
CA GLN A 144 -15.40 -4.85 -9.10
C GLN A 144 -16.24 -4.95 -7.82
N SER A 145 -17.12 -3.99 -7.56
CA SER A 145 -17.87 -3.91 -6.30
C SER A 145 -18.81 -5.10 -6.06
N SER A 146 -19.28 -5.74 -7.13
CA SER A 146 -20.12 -6.96 -7.04
C SER A 146 -19.38 -8.15 -6.42
N ALA A 147 -18.06 -8.14 -6.45
CA ALA A 147 -17.20 -9.16 -5.83
C ALA A 147 -17.08 -8.99 -4.30
N TYR A 148 -17.70 -7.96 -3.72
CA TYR A 148 -17.58 -7.65 -2.30
C TYR A 148 -18.95 -7.51 -1.63
N ASP A 149 -19.10 -8.08 -0.43
CA ASP A 149 -20.31 -7.94 0.40
C ASP A 149 -20.42 -6.55 1.01
N GLY A 150 -19.31 -5.87 1.18
CA GLY A 150 -19.30 -4.49 1.65
C GLY A 150 -18.04 -3.74 1.23
N MET A 151 -18.18 -2.41 1.12
CA MET A 151 -17.07 -1.57 0.73
C MET A 151 -17.08 -0.22 1.44
N LEU A 152 -15.89 0.31 1.68
CA LEU A 152 -15.65 1.70 2.10
C LEU A 152 -14.50 2.28 1.29
N ARG A 153 -14.81 3.25 0.42
CA ARG A 153 -13.81 4.00 -0.34
C ARG A 153 -14.32 5.41 -0.63
N ALA A 154 -13.47 6.40 -0.50
CA ALA A 154 -13.82 7.79 -0.81
C ALA A 154 -14.22 7.93 -2.30
N GLY A 155 -15.30 8.67 -2.58
CA GLY A 155 -15.75 8.97 -3.94
C GLY A 155 -16.54 7.88 -4.65
N ILE A 156 -16.94 6.80 -3.99
CA ILE A 156 -17.69 5.67 -4.60
C ILE A 156 -19.19 5.67 -4.27
N GLN A 157 -19.72 6.67 -3.64
CA GLN A 157 -21.15 6.70 -3.26
C GLN A 157 -22.10 6.70 -4.48
N GLU A 158 -21.70 7.27 -5.60
CA GLU A 158 -22.46 7.21 -6.86
C GLU A 158 -22.15 5.92 -7.64
N GLY A 159 -23.17 5.15 -7.94
CA GLY A 159 -23.09 3.95 -8.79
C GLY A 159 -22.85 2.62 -8.05
N TYR A 160 -22.58 2.64 -6.75
CA TYR A 160 -22.47 1.41 -5.97
C TYR A 160 -23.84 0.89 -5.51
N LYS A 161 -24.14 -0.35 -5.83
CA LYS A 161 -25.41 -1.02 -5.49
C LYS A 161 -25.32 -1.92 -4.25
N GLY A 162 -24.15 -2.05 -3.64
CA GLY A 162 -23.93 -2.90 -2.49
C GLY A 162 -23.95 -2.14 -1.15
N ARG A 163 -23.55 -2.83 -0.07
CA ARG A 163 -23.46 -2.26 1.27
C ARG A 163 -22.29 -1.28 1.37
N VAL A 164 -22.58 0.01 1.42
CA VAL A 164 -21.59 1.00 1.86
C VAL A 164 -21.43 0.88 3.36
N ILE A 165 -20.20 0.61 3.81
CA ILE A 165 -19.91 0.53 5.24
C ILE A 165 -19.77 1.96 5.77
N GLY A 166 -20.72 2.38 6.60
CA GLY A 166 -20.68 3.66 7.29
C GLY A 166 -19.72 3.61 8.47
N TYR A 167 -19.08 4.73 8.75
CA TYR A 167 -18.32 4.94 9.97
C TYR A 167 -18.93 6.12 10.75
N SER A 168 -19.15 5.90 12.03
CA SER A 168 -19.55 6.97 12.96
C SER A 168 -18.36 7.32 13.84
N ILE A 169 -18.06 8.61 13.94
CA ILE A 169 -17.04 9.11 14.86
C ILE A 169 -17.48 8.74 16.28
N PRO A 170 -16.63 8.10 17.09
CA PRO A 170 -16.97 7.73 18.45
C PRO A 170 -17.47 8.91 19.27
N LYS A 171 -18.48 8.67 20.09
CA LYS A 171 -19.03 9.70 20.99
C LYS A 171 -17.94 10.15 21.97
N GLY A 172 -17.77 11.46 22.12
CA GLY A 172 -16.72 12.03 22.98
C GLY A 172 -15.39 12.28 22.28
N THR A 173 -15.27 11.93 20.99
CA THR A 173 -14.09 12.31 20.20
C THR A 173 -13.93 13.83 20.16
N PRO A 174 -12.77 14.38 20.53
CA PRO A 174 -12.52 15.83 20.49
C PRO A 174 -12.78 16.40 19.09
N PRO A 175 -13.13 17.69 18.97
CA PRO A 175 -13.16 18.35 17.67
C PRO A 175 -11.76 18.31 17.04
N ASN A 176 -11.71 18.33 15.71
CA ASN A 176 -10.42 18.46 15.04
C ASN A 176 -9.71 19.73 15.52
N PRO A 177 -8.44 19.65 15.89
CA PRO A 177 -7.63 20.86 16.07
C PRO A 177 -7.59 21.64 14.75
N PRO A 178 -7.30 22.94 14.79
CA PRO A 178 -7.01 23.69 13.58
C PRO A 178 -5.88 22.98 12.81
N LYS A 179 -6.00 22.90 11.49
CA LYS A 179 -4.91 22.33 10.67
C LYS A 179 -3.66 23.17 10.84
N THR A 180 -2.61 22.51 11.31
CA THR A 180 -1.29 23.13 11.46
C THR A 180 -0.30 22.29 10.64
N TRP A 181 0.34 22.92 9.67
CA TRP A 181 1.34 22.28 8.82
C TRP A 181 2.74 22.61 9.35
N THR A 182 3.50 21.61 9.73
CA THR A 182 4.72 21.79 10.52
C THR A 182 5.90 22.37 9.72
N TYR A 183 5.89 22.20 8.40
CA TYR A 183 7.03 22.55 7.53
C TYR A 183 6.72 23.57 6.44
N THR A 184 5.47 23.93 6.27
CA THR A 184 5.05 25.00 5.39
C THR A 184 4.32 26.05 6.21
N SER A 185 4.56 27.31 5.94
CA SER A 185 3.84 28.37 6.67
C SER A 185 2.35 28.28 6.34
N ASP A 186 1.59 28.00 7.33
CA ASP A 186 0.25 27.45 7.36
C ASP A 186 -0.77 28.18 6.49
N LEU A 187 -0.84 29.48 6.62
CA LEU A 187 -1.79 30.31 5.88
C LEU A 187 -1.39 30.51 4.41
N GLU A 188 -0.10 30.55 4.13
CA GLU A 188 0.41 30.71 2.77
C GLU A 188 0.19 29.43 1.95
N TRP A 189 0.31 28.27 2.60
CA TRP A 189 0.12 27.00 1.93
C TRP A 189 -1.35 26.73 1.61
N ASP A 190 -2.27 26.96 2.56
CA ASP A 190 -3.71 26.84 2.32
C ASP A 190 -4.16 27.77 1.19
N ALA A 191 -3.63 28.99 1.14
CA ALA A 191 -3.89 29.92 0.05
C ALA A 191 -3.34 29.38 -1.30
N LYS A 192 -2.13 28.84 -1.33
CA LYS A 192 -1.54 28.23 -2.53
C LYS A 192 -2.35 27.01 -3.00
N MET A 193 -2.83 26.16 -2.08
CA MET A 193 -3.64 25.00 -2.43
C MET A 193 -5.00 25.42 -3.00
N ILE A 194 -5.67 26.37 -2.36
CA ILE A 194 -6.95 26.92 -2.84
C ILE A 194 -6.78 27.52 -4.24
N GLU A 195 -5.73 28.32 -4.45
CA GLU A 195 -5.45 28.94 -5.75
C GLU A 195 -5.11 27.89 -6.81
N ALA A 196 -4.32 26.89 -6.47
CA ALA A 196 -3.99 25.80 -7.38
C ALA A 196 -5.19 24.94 -7.75
N MET A 197 -6.08 24.66 -6.80
CA MET A 197 -7.34 23.96 -7.09
C MET A 197 -8.23 24.80 -8.03
N LYS A 198 -8.23 26.11 -7.85
CA LYS A 198 -8.95 27.05 -8.72
C LYS A 198 -8.35 27.06 -10.12
N VAL A 199 -7.03 27.26 -10.24
CA VAL A 199 -6.30 27.22 -11.52
C VAL A 199 -6.52 25.88 -12.23
N ARG A 200 -6.41 24.76 -11.51
CA ARG A 200 -6.71 23.45 -12.06
C ARG A 200 -8.14 23.33 -12.57
N LYS A 201 -9.12 23.83 -11.83
CA LYS A 201 -10.52 23.82 -12.20
C LYS A 201 -10.76 24.63 -13.48
N GLU A 202 -10.12 25.79 -13.60
CA GLU A 202 -10.18 26.63 -14.79
C GLU A 202 -9.51 25.97 -16.00
N LEU A 203 -8.32 25.39 -15.83
CA LEU A 203 -7.63 24.64 -16.89
C LEU A 203 -8.44 23.43 -17.38
N TRP A 204 -9.11 22.74 -16.48
CA TRP A 204 -9.87 21.55 -16.81
C TRP A 204 -11.29 21.82 -17.31
N ALA A 205 -11.87 22.97 -17.02
CA ALA A 205 -13.26 23.28 -17.37
C ALA A 205 -13.56 23.12 -18.87
N ASN A 206 -12.55 23.35 -19.74
CA ASN A 206 -12.66 23.27 -21.21
C ASN A 206 -11.53 22.43 -21.84
N ALA A 207 -10.82 21.62 -21.06
CA ALA A 207 -9.70 20.84 -21.55
C ALA A 207 -10.14 19.45 -22.00
N VAL A 208 -9.71 19.06 -23.20
CA VAL A 208 -9.80 17.65 -23.62
C VAL A 208 -8.78 16.85 -22.82
N LYS A 209 -9.19 15.72 -22.26
CA LYS A 209 -8.30 14.83 -21.49
C LYS A 209 -7.09 14.43 -22.34
N GLY A 210 -5.90 14.65 -21.79
CA GLY A 210 -4.62 14.42 -22.47
C GLY A 210 -4.13 15.60 -23.33
N SER A 211 -4.86 16.72 -23.39
CA SER A 211 -4.36 17.95 -24.02
C SER A 211 -3.32 18.65 -23.12
N GLU A 212 -2.56 19.57 -23.69
CA GLU A 212 -1.57 20.38 -22.97
C GLU A 212 -2.16 21.05 -21.72
N LYS A 213 -3.33 21.67 -21.83
CA LYS A 213 -4.05 22.28 -20.70
C LYS A 213 -4.46 21.25 -19.63
N TRP A 214 -4.78 20.05 -20.03
CA TRP A 214 -5.09 18.96 -19.08
C TRP A 214 -3.85 18.55 -18.29
N GLU A 215 -2.71 18.37 -18.97
CA GLU A 215 -1.45 18.00 -18.34
C GLU A 215 -0.91 19.14 -17.45
N GLU A 216 -1.08 20.40 -17.83
CA GLU A 216 -0.77 21.55 -17.02
C GLU A 216 -1.56 21.56 -15.70
N GLY A 217 -2.89 21.39 -15.77
CA GLY A 217 -3.75 21.32 -14.57
C GLY A 217 -3.43 20.11 -13.68
N ARG A 218 -2.98 19.00 -14.26
CA ARG A 218 -2.48 17.85 -13.53
C ARG A 218 -1.15 18.14 -12.84
N SER A 219 -0.22 18.76 -13.54
CA SER A 219 1.10 19.13 -13.02
C SER A 219 1.00 20.07 -11.82
N VAL A 220 0.17 21.10 -11.90
CA VAL A 220 -0.07 22.05 -10.80
C VAL A 220 -0.52 21.30 -9.53
N PHE A 221 -1.47 20.38 -9.64
CA PHE A 221 -1.95 19.62 -8.48
C PHE A 221 -0.90 18.63 -7.94
N GLN A 222 -0.16 17.98 -8.83
CA GLN A 222 0.87 17.02 -8.41
C GLN A 222 2.02 17.70 -7.68
N THR A 223 2.49 18.84 -8.20
CA THR A 223 3.54 19.64 -7.56
C THR A 223 3.12 20.06 -6.14
N LEU A 224 1.93 20.60 -6.00
CA LEU A 224 1.42 21.02 -4.68
C LEU A 224 1.20 19.87 -3.71
N SER A 225 0.71 18.72 -4.19
CA SER A 225 0.60 17.52 -3.35
C SER A 225 1.95 17.00 -2.89
N ALA A 226 3.00 17.21 -3.68
CA ALA A 226 4.36 16.83 -3.33
C ALA A 226 4.99 17.80 -2.29
N GLU A 227 4.66 19.08 -2.37
CA GLU A 227 5.13 20.11 -1.44
C GLU A 227 4.43 20.05 -0.07
N LEU A 228 3.31 19.33 0.04
CA LEU A 228 2.54 19.23 1.28
C LEU A 228 3.14 18.20 2.23
N ILE A 229 3.81 18.70 3.24
CA ILE A 229 4.46 17.90 4.28
C ILE A 229 4.05 18.44 5.65
N GLY A 230 3.64 17.59 6.58
CA GLY A 230 3.45 17.97 7.97
C GLY A 230 2.23 17.41 8.67
N ASP A 231 1.84 18.06 9.77
CA ASP A 231 0.66 17.70 10.55
C ASP A 231 -0.61 17.82 9.71
N SER A 232 -1.41 16.76 9.66
CA SER A 232 -2.69 16.76 8.97
C SER A 232 -3.75 17.65 9.63
N GLY A 233 -3.50 18.12 10.85
CA GLY A 233 -4.47 18.79 11.69
C GLY A 233 -5.67 17.91 12.09
N ASP A 234 -5.55 16.60 11.86
CA ASP A 234 -6.55 15.61 12.18
C ASP A 234 -6.12 14.76 13.38
N ILE A 235 -7.09 14.19 14.04
CA ILE A 235 -6.89 13.06 14.96
C ILE A 235 -7.17 11.76 14.22
N GLU A 236 -6.61 10.65 14.70
CA GLU A 236 -6.77 9.33 14.04
C GLU A 236 -8.23 8.97 13.76
N GLU A 237 -9.12 9.30 14.68
CA GLU A 237 -10.55 8.99 14.61
C GLU A 237 -11.24 9.65 13.43
N ARG A 238 -10.67 10.71 12.88
CA ARG A 238 -11.20 11.49 11.76
C ARG A 238 -10.36 11.39 10.51
N ASN A 239 -9.10 11.01 10.65
CA ASN A 239 -8.23 10.79 9.51
C ASN A 239 -8.76 9.63 8.65
N PRO A 240 -8.83 9.78 7.33
CA PRO A 240 -9.39 8.74 6.46
C PRO A 240 -8.75 7.36 6.62
N ASP A 241 -7.45 7.27 6.91
CA ASP A 241 -6.78 5.98 7.11
C ASP A 241 -7.11 5.40 8.50
N GLY A 242 -7.15 6.22 9.54
CA GLY A 242 -7.60 5.79 10.86
C GLY A 242 -9.06 5.34 10.89
N VAL A 243 -9.96 6.04 10.18
CA VAL A 243 -11.36 5.61 9.99
C VAL A 243 -11.43 4.24 9.34
N LYS A 244 -10.69 4.02 8.25
CA LYS A 244 -10.65 2.73 7.56
C LYS A 244 -10.12 1.60 8.45
N ALA A 245 -9.06 1.87 9.22
CA ALA A 245 -8.49 0.90 10.15
C ALA A 245 -9.50 0.47 11.22
N ARG A 246 -10.28 1.41 11.77
CA ARG A 246 -11.35 1.11 12.75
C ARG A 246 -12.49 0.30 12.14
N VAL A 247 -12.88 0.60 10.91
CA VAL A 247 -13.88 -0.21 10.18
C VAL A 247 -13.39 -1.64 10.02
N VAL A 248 -12.14 -1.84 9.62
CA VAL A 248 -11.53 -3.18 9.50
C VAL A 248 -11.52 -3.89 10.85
N ALA A 249 -11.10 -3.23 11.92
CA ALA A 249 -11.09 -3.81 13.26
C ALA A 249 -12.50 -4.21 13.74
N ASN A 250 -13.53 -3.43 13.40
CA ASN A 250 -14.91 -3.77 13.73
C ASN A 250 -15.41 -4.96 12.94
N LEU A 251 -15.12 -5.03 11.63
CA LEU A 251 -15.46 -6.19 10.80
C LEU A 251 -14.80 -7.48 11.32
N ILE A 252 -13.53 -7.41 11.72
CA ILE A 252 -12.81 -8.57 12.30
C ILE A 252 -13.54 -9.05 13.56
N ARG A 253 -13.97 -8.14 14.47
CA ARG A 253 -14.71 -8.52 15.68
C ARG A 253 -16.07 -9.12 15.35
N GLU A 254 -16.85 -8.50 14.45
CA GLU A 254 -18.14 -9.00 13.99
C GLU A 254 -18.05 -10.45 13.50
N HIS A 255 -17.04 -10.74 12.67
CA HIS A 255 -16.85 -12.08 12.12
C HIS A 255 -16.21 -13.06 13.11
N ALA A 256 -15.39 -12.59 14.05
CA ALA A 256 -14.91 -13.43 15.13
C ALA A 256 -16.05 -13.89 16.06
N GLU A 257 -17.04 -13.03 16.30
CA GLU A 257 -18.23 -13.33 17.11
C GLU A 257 -19.22 -14.25 16.37
N SER A 258 -19.43 -14.03 15.07
CA SER A 258 -20.36 -14.83 14.27
C SER A 258 -19.77 -16.18 13.80
N GLY A 259 -18.45 -16.32 13.78
CA GLY A 259 -17.76 -17.50 13.24
C GLY A 259 -17.77 -17.56 11.71
N GLU A 260 -18.25 -16.52 11.00
CA GLU A 260 -18.21 -16.46 9.55
C GLU A 260 -16.80 -16.15 9.06
N GLN A 261 -16.33 -16.87 8.05
CA GLN A 261 -15.05 -16.59 7.40
C GLN A 261 -15.09 -15.27 6.63
N PHE A 262 -13.95 -14.58 6.60
CA PHE A 262 -13.83 -13.33 5.89
C PHE A 262 -12.56 -13.21 5.05
N PHE A 263 -12.68 -12.42 4.00
CA PHE A 263 -11.60 -11.77 3.26
C PHE A 263 -11.80 -10.25 3.37
N ILE A 264 -10.96 -9.59 4.12
CA ILE A 264 -10.99 -8.13 4.28
C ILE A 264 -9.73 -7.54 3.67
N THR A 265 -9.88 -6.59 2.77
CA THR A 265 -8.76 -5.77 2.29
C THR A 265 -8.73 -4.44 3.01
N TYR A 266 -7.54 -3.96 3.35
CA TYR A 266 -7.29 -2.63 3.85
C TYR A 266 -6.25 -1.92 3.00
N GLY A 267 -6.67 -0.90 2.25
CA GLY A 267 -5.80 -0.05 1.47
C GLY A 267 -5.66 1.33 2.13
N SER A 268 -4.54 1.57 2.83
CA SER A 268 -4.24 2.91 3.35
C SER A 268 -3.81 3.85 2.22
N SER A 269 -3.87 5.14 2.48
CA SER A 269 -3.33 6.15 1.57
C SER A 269 -1.92 6.55 1.96
N ARG A 270 -1.52 6.31 3.21
CA ARG A 270 -0.17 6.60 3.70
C ARG A 270 0.71 5.36 3.56
N PRO A 271 2.03 5.59 3.32
CA PRO A 271 2.77 6.86 3.19
C PRO A 271 2.84 7.48 1.79
N HIS A 272 1.87 7.28 0.90
CA HIS A 272 1.79 8.04 -0.37
C HIS A 272 1.63 9.54 -0.11
N THR A 273 2.17 10.37 -1.00
CA THR A 273 2.00 11.82 -0.97
C THR A 273 0.52 12.26 -1.01
N PRO A 274 0.18 13.39 -0.36
CA PRO A 274 1.02 14.28 0.46
C PRO A 274 1.48 13.59 1.74
N LEU A 275 2.70 13.90 2.20
CA LEU A 275 3.29 13.30 3.41
C LEU A 275 2.74 13.98 4.67
N ILE A 276 1.51 13.69 4.99
CA ILE A 276 0.78 14.25 6.12
C ILE A 276 0.23 13.16 7.02
N ALA A 277 0.38 13.33 8.32
CA ALA A 277 -0.12 12.43 9.36
C ALA A 277 -0.53 13.24 10.60
N PRO A 278 -1.29 12.67 11.54
CA PRO A 278 -1.56 13.36 12.80
C PRO A 278 -0.28 13.70 13.56
N LYS A 279 -0.25 14.89 14.16
CA LYS A 279 0.94 15.47 14.83
C LYS A 279 1.69 14.51 15.74
N LYS A 280 0.97 13.66 16.47
CA LYS A 280 1.59 12.72 17.41
C LYS A 280 2.60 11.76 16.76
N TYR A 281 2.47 11.49 15.47
CA TYR A 281 3.43 10.64 14.74
C TYR A 281 4.68 11.42 14.33
N PHE A 282 4.56 12.72 14.04
CA PHE A 282 5.72 13.60 13.89
C PHE A 282 6.50 13.76 15.20
N ASP A 283 5.79 13.87 16.31
CA ASP A 283 6.38 14.02 17.65
C ASP A 283 7.18 12.77 18.11
N LEU A 284 7.07 11.65 17.39
CA LEU A 284 7.88 10.46 17.64
C LEU A 284 9.36 10.65 17.28
N TYR A 285 9.68 11.64 16.47
CA TYR A 285 11.00 11.84 15.88
C TYR A 285 11.56 13.21 16.20
N ASP A 286 12.87 13.26 16.49
CA ASP A 286 13.65 14.49 16.43
C ASP A 286 14.24 14.61 15.01
N PRO A 287 13.79 15.57 14.18
CA PRO A 287 14.31 15.72 12.82
C PRO A 287 15.83 15.87 12.75
N SER A 288 16.45 16.49 13.77
CA SER A 288 17.90 16.73 13.80
C SER A 288 18.73 15.45 13.91
N THR A 289 18.12 14.36 14.37
CA THR A 289 18.77 13.05 14.55
C THR A 289 18.58 12.09 13.39
N LEU A 290 17.71 12.43 12.43
CA LEU A 290 17.44 11.57 11.30
C LEU A 290 18.59 11.63 10.28
N GLU A 291 19.16 10.47 10.00
CA GLU A 291 20.21 10.34 9.00
C GLU A 291 19.60 10.29 7.60
N LEU A 292 20.12 11.14 6.73
CA LEU A 292 19.82 11.08 5.32
C LEU A 292 20.53 9.86 4.70
N THR A 293 19.77 9.02 4.02
CA THR A 293 20.38 7.96 3.20
C THR A 293 21.14 8.63 2.07
N GLU A 294 22.46 8.50 2.04
CA GLU A 294 23.23 8.94 0.89
C GLU A 294 22.74 8.22 -0.36
N ALA A 295 22.45 9.01 -1.40
CA ALA A 295 22.17 8.44 -2.70
C ALA A 295 23.41 7.65 -3.14
N ARG A 296 23.31 6.31 -3.14
CA ARG A 296 24.42 5.43 -3.53
C ARG A 296 24.66 5.58 -5.01
N LYS A 297 25.48 6.56 -5.39
CA LYS A 297 25.96 6.76 -6.78
C LYS A 297 26.57 5.50 -7.36
N GLU A 298 27.12 4.65 -6.49
CA GLU A 298 27.72 3.38 -6.86
C GLU A 298 26.69 2.34 -7.34
N LEU A 299 25.48 2.33 -6.80
CA LEU A 299 24.40 1.42 -7.26
C LEU A 299 23.93 1.76 -8.69
N ASP A 300 24.11 2.99 -9.14
CA ASP A 300 23.73 3.39 -10.49
C ASP A 300 24.64 2.76 -11.57
N GLN A 301 25.82 2.27 -11.21
CA GLN A 301 26.76 1.65 -12.17
C GLN A 301 26.29 0.27 -12.62
N ASP A 302 25.66 -0.51 -11.73
CA ASP A 302 25.21 -1.87 -12.01
C ASP A 302 23.78 -1.94 -12.58
N ILE A 303 23.06 -0.82 -12.62
CA ILE A 303 21.70 -0.77 -13.15
C ILE A 303 21.75 -0.63 -14.67
N PRO A 304 21.14 -1.57 -15.44
CA PRO A 304 21.05 -1.43 -16.90
C PRO A 304 20.43 -0.11 -17.32
N SER A 305 20.93 0.50 -18.38
CA SER A 305 20.46 1.81 -18.84
C SER A 305 18.96 1.85 -19.11
N VAL A 306 18.38 0.74 -19.57
CA VAL A 306 16.92 0.60 -19.78
C VAL A 306 16.10 0.70 -18.49
N ALA A 307 16.68 0.37 -17.35
CA ALA A 307 16.06 0.48 -16.03
C ALA A 307 16.29 1.86 -15.40
N LYS A 308 17.19 2.66 -15.94
CA LYS A 308 17.42 4.04 -15.52
C LYS A 308 16.44 4.95 -16.23
N ARG A 309 15.59 5.62 -15.47
CA ARG A 309 14.72 6.65 -16.04
C ARG A 309 15.54 7.87 -16.37
N HIS A 310 15.73 8.13 -17.65
CA HIS A 310 16.42 9.31 -18.12
C HIS A 310 15.47 10.54 -18.13
N GLY A 311 15.88 11.57 -17.47
CA GLY A 311 15.57 12.96 -17.83
C GLY A 311 14.18 13.47 -17.55
N ARG A 312 13.42 12.91 -16.62
CA ARG A 312 12.25 13.61 -16.09
C ARG A 312 12.30 13.62 -14.58
N ASN A 313 12.01 14.77 -14.03
CA ASN A 313 11.69 15.08 -12.65
C ASN A 313 10.48 14.27 -12.20
N TRP A 314 10.67 12.96 -12.07
CA TRP A 314 9.74 12.05 -11.41
C TRP A 314 9.97 12.07 -9.92
N ASP A 315 10.92 12.82 -9.51
CA ASP A 315 11.04 13.22 -8.15
C ASP A 315 9.91 14.21 -7.86
N ILE A 316 8.75 13.63 -7.57
CA ILE A 316 7.57 14.41 -7.16
C ILE A 316 7.84 15.19 -5.87
N PHE A 317 8.94 14.90 -5.19
CA PHE A 317 9.40 15.63 -4.02
C PHE A 317 10.47 16.67 -4.35
N LYS A 318 10.98 16.70 -5.59
CA LYS A 318 12.13 17.54 -6.00
C LYS A 318 13.36 17.40 -5.08
N ILE A 319 13.44 16.31 -4.31
CA ILE A 319 14.45 16.11 -3.26
C ILE A 319 15.86 15.99 -3.85
N ARG A 320 15.99 15.55 -5.10
CA ARG A 320 17.31 15.38 -5.75
C ARG A 320 17.99 16.69 -6.10
N GLU A 321 17.24 17.75 -6.20
CA GLU A 321 17.73 19.10 -6.59
C GLU A 321 17.62 20.09 -5.42
N GLU A 322 17.18 19.63 -4.24
CA GLU A 322 16.85 20.49 -3.12
C GLU A 322 17.83 20.37 -1.95
N THR A 323 17.63 21.18 -0.93
CA THR A 323 18.59 21.31 0.18
C THR A 323 18.52 20.08 1.10
N PRO A 324 19.61 19.80 1.87
CA PRO A 324 19.59 18.75 2.90
C PRO A 324 18.44 18.92 3.90
N GLU A 325 18.05 20.15 4.22
CA GLU A 325 16.95 20.44 5.15
C GLU A 325 15.60 19.97 4.59
N GLN A 326 15.36 20.15 3.29
CA GLN A 326 14.15 19.67 2.63
C GLN A 326 14.12 18.15 2.56
N ALA A 327 15.25 17.52 2.27
CA ALA A 327 15.37 16.07 2.30
C ALA A 327 15.11 15.52 3.70
N GLN A 328 15.62 16.18 4.74
CA GLN A 328 15.39 15.81 6.13
C GLN A 328 13.92 15.97 6.54
N ALA A 329 13.27 17.06 6.15
CA ALA A 329 11.85 17.26 6.36
C ALA A 329 11.00 16.16 5.66
N ALA A 330 11.36 15.77 4.45
CA ALA A 330 10.68 14.72 3.72
C ALA A 330 10.83 13.34 4.38
N ILE A 331 12.02 12.98 4.85
CA ILE A 331 12.25 11.72 5.58
C ILE A 331 11.48 11.71 6.90
N HIS A 332 11.52 12.80 7.66
CA HIS A 332 10.73 12.95 8.88
C HIS A 332 9.23 12.72 8.62
N ALA A 333 8.68 13.38 7.60
CA ALA A 333 7.28 13.24 7.24
C ALA A 333 6.94 11.83 6.72
N TYR A 334 7.84 11.20 5.95
CA TYR A 334 7.64 9.83 5.48
C TYR A 334 7.62 8.84 6.65
N TYR A 335 8.53 8.99 7.63
CA TYR A 335 8.55 8.14 8.83
C TYR A 335 7.32 8.38 9.71
N ALA A 336 6.88 9.63 9.87
CA ALA A 336 5.63 9.93 10.56
C ALA A 336 4.42 9.25 9.90
N CYS A 337 4.35 9.28 8.56
CA CYS A 337 3.32 8.60 7.79
C CYS A 337 3.42 7.06 7.87
N ALA A 338 4.63 6.51 7.94
CA ALA A 338 4.85 5.08 8.10
C ALA A 338 4.47 4.59 9.51
N SER A 339 4.66 5.42 10.54
CA SER A 339 4.27 5.11 11.92
C SER A 339 2.77 5.21 12.19
N PHE A 340 2.07 6.00 11.38
CA PHE A 340 0.63 6.17 11.40
C PHE A 340 -0.07 4.98 10.75
#